data_127c800d42393af12675ff6cbda0cc3f
#
_entry.id   127c800d42393af12675ff6cbda0cc3f
#
_cell.length_a   1.000
_cell.length_b   1.000
_cell.length_c   1.000
_cell.angle_alpha   90.00
_cell.angle_beta   90.00
_cell.angle_gamma   90.00
#
_symmetry.space_group_name_H-M   'P 1'
#
loop_
_entity.id
_entity.type
_entity.pdbx_description
1 polymer ?
#
loop_
_entity_poly.entity_id
_entity_poly.type
_entity_poly.pdbx_seq_one_letter_code
_entity_poly.pdbx_strand_id
1 'polypeptide(L)'
;MPTPPIDEITRIVEQRNKAKSLIEQGLDLIFDAIEVAPEYSFRELSSDIYWYAGDRDKNKCKLAKSLDRQCWLSLIKRTKLAAVLNTKQADKFYAEVDNAPEFTRDSAMATFMDWFAKREQNFKEGLVDLFKSLSGNYKSHDAFKVKKRIIMSGIFSGKSWSYYSSGQERFKDFCNYAFILNGVDPTSVSSDKQPDLIVGQGLFLGKDEFIFDGYRVVVFLNGNMHIWLEEKLLNKINQCISDYYGKTIAKDH
;
A
#
# COMPACT_ATOMS: atom_id res chain seq x y z
N MET A 1 -10.70 -18.35 -9.21
CA MET A 1 -9.84 -17.78 -8.16
C MET A 1 -8.46 -17.59 -8.73
N PRO A 2 -7.77 -16.47 -8.53
CA PRO A 2 -6.38 -16.35 -8.99
C PRO A 2 -5.53 -17.38 -8.24
N THR A 3 -4.78 -18.17 -8.99
CA THR A 3 -3.82 -19.14 -8.46
C THR A 3 -2.69 -18.40 -7.76
N PRO A 4 -2.11 -18.91 -6.66
CA PRO A 4 -0.91 -18.33 -6.06
C PRO A 4 0.18 -18.15 -7.13
N PRO A 5 0.92 -17.04 -7.14
CA PRO A 5 1.96 -16.78 -8.13
C PRO A 5 3.24 -17.59 -7.81
N ILE A 6 3.13 -18.91 -7.81
CA ILE A 6 4.22 -19.82 -7.45
C ILE A 6 5.44 -19.59 -8.34
N ASP A 7 5.21 -19.41 -9.64
CA ASP A 7 6.28 -19.15 -10.61
C ASP A 7 7.00 -17.83 -10.32
N GLU A 8 6.25 -16.81 -9.90
CA GLU A 8 6.81 -15.51 -9.56
C GLU A 8 7.65 -15.56 -8.28
N ILE A 9 7.17 -16.25 -7.25
CA ILE A 9 7.91 -16.47 -6.00
C ILE A 9 9.21 -17.25 -6.32
N THR A 10 9.13 -18.32 -7.08
CA THR A 10 10.29 -19.14 -7.47
C THR A 10 11.33 -18.27 -8.19
N ARG A 11 10.90 -17.47 -9.16
CA ARG A 11 11.76 -16.57 -9.92
C ARG A 11 12.47 -15.53 -9.02
N ILE A 12 11.75 -14.91 -8.09
CA ILE A 12 12.32 -13.92 -7.17
C ILE A 12 13.35 -14.60 -6.26
N VAL A 13 13.06 -15.80 -5.74
CA VAL A 13 13.99 -16.58 -4.90
C VAL A 13 15.27 -16.92 -5.64
N GLU A 14 15.18 -17.39 -6.88
CA GLU A 14 16.35 -17.71 -7.70
C GLU A 14 17.21 -16.47 -7.97
N GLN A 15 16.57 -15.35 -8.35
CA GLN A 15 17.28 -14.08 -8.57
C GLN A 15 17.92 -13.57 -7.29
N ARG A 16 17.23 -13.66 -6.16
CA ARG A 16 17.75 -13.28 -4.83
C ARG A 16 18.97 -14.12 -4.46
N ASN A 17 18.89 -15.45 -4.61
CA ASN A 17 20.00 -16.34 -4.23
C ASN A 17 21.25 -16.08 -5.08
N LYS A 18 21.08 -15.86 -6.39
CA LYS A 18 22.17 -15.47 -7.28
C LYS A 18 22.75 -14.11 -6.89
N ALA A 19 21.93 -13.11 -6.62
CA ALA A 19 22.37 -11.77 -6.19
C ALA A 19 23.12 -11.85 -4.85
N LYS A 20 22.61 -12.60 -3.86
CA LYS A 20 23.25 -12.80 -2.56
C LYS A 20 24.66 -13.39 -2.73
N SER A 21 24.81 -14.46 -3.51
CA SER A 21 26.10 -15.09 -3.78
C SER A 21 27.09 -14.11 -4.42
N LEU A 22 26.68 -13.33 -5.40
CA LEU A 22 27.51 -12.33 -6.06
C LEU A 22 27.93 -11.19 -5.11
N ILE A 23 27.02 -10.73 -4.27
CA ILE A 23 27.31 -9.71 -3.24
C ILE A 23 28.34 -10.24 -2.23
N GLU A 24 28.16 -11.47 -1.74
CA GLU A 24 29.08 -12.09 -0.80
C GLU A 24 30.49 -12.25 -1.39
N GLN A 25 30.61 -12.73 -2.64
CA GLN A 25 31.86 -12.84 -3.36
C GLN A 25 32.52 -11.47 -3.59
N GLY A 26 31.75 -10.47 -4.01
CA GLY A 26 32.25 -9.12 -4.22
C GLY A 26 32.78 -8.48 -2.93
N LEU A 27 32.10 -8.72 -1.81
CA LEU A 27 32.56 -8.28 -0.50
C LEU A 27 33.87 -8.94 -0.09
N ASP A 28 33.95 -10.27 -0.29
CA ASP A 28 35.18 -11.01 0.02
C ASP A 28 36.36 -10.45 -0.75
N LEU A 29 36.21 -10.20 -2.06
CA LEU A 29 37.24 -9.57 -2.89
C LEU A 29 37.62 -8.16 -2.42
N ILE A 30 36.71 -7.36 -1.97
CA ILE A 30 36.99 -6.02 -1.43
C ILE A 30 37.80 -6.12 -0.13
N PHE A 31 37.40 -7.01 0.79
CA PHE A 31 38.16 -7.19 2.03
C PHE A 31 39.54 -7.78 1.79
N ASP A 32 39.67 -8.75 0.87
CA ASP A 32 40.96 -9.32 0.49
C ASP A 32 41.90 -8.24 -0.13
N ALA A 33 41.34 -7.32 -0.94
CA ALA A 33 42.13 -6.21 -1.49
C ALA A 33 42.62 -5.23 -0.41
N ILE A 34 41.82 -5.00 0.66
CA ILE A 34 42.23 -4.17 1.81
C ILE A 34 43.37 -4.85 2.59
N GLU A 35 43.33 -6.16 2.75
CA GLU A 35 44.38 -6.92 3.44
C GLU A 35 45.70 -6.90 2.67
N VAL A 36 45.66 -6.93 1.34
CA VAL A 36 46.86 -6.91 0.48
C VAL A 36 47.54 -5.55 0.44
N ALA A 37 46.77 -4.46 0.60
CA ALA A 37 47.27 -3.10 0.50
C ALA A 37 46.83 -2.20 1.69
N PRO A 38 47.27 -2.51 2.93
CA PRO A 38 46.82 -1.81 4.11
C PRO A 38 47.29 -0.35 4.20
N GLU A 39 48.35 0.02 3.46
CA GLU A 39 48.93 1.37 3.45
C GLU A 39 48.13 2.36 2.60
N TYR A 40 47.40 1.87 1.61
CA TYR A 40 46.48 2.71 0.84
C TYR A 40 45.15 2.70 1.57
N SER A 41 44.96 3.70 2.43
CA SER A 41 43.73 3.77 3.18
C SER A 41 42.54 3.85 2.21
N PHE A 42 41.89 2.73 1.96
CA PHE A 42 40.58 2.65 1.34
C PHE A 42 39.51 3.50 2.08
N ARG A 43 39.91 4.23 3.10
CA ARG A 43 39.10 5.19 3.83
C ARG A 43 38.56 6.31 2.94
N GLU A 44 39.30 6.71 1.89
CA GLU A 44 38.83 7.71 0.92
C GLU A 44 37.93 7.09 -0.14
N LEU A 45 38.19 5.86 -0.55
CA LEU A 45 37.27 5.08 -1.40
C LEU A 45 36.01 4.63 -0.64
N SER A 46 36.08 4.47 0.68
CA SER A 46 34.93 4.09 1.50
C SER A 46 34.02 5.27 1.87
N SER A 47 34.42 6.53 1.62
CA SER A 47 33.52 7.68 1.79
C SER A 47 32.40 7.72 0.73
N ASP A 48 32.67 7.20 -0.46
CA ASP A 48 31.69 7.09 -1.54
C ASP A 48 30.89 5.79 -1.50
N ILE A 49 31.44 4.77 -0.86
CA ILE A 49 30.75 3.51 -0.55
C ILE A 49 30.54 3.52 0.96
N TYR A 50 29.35 3.79 1.46
CA TYR A 50 28.93 3.86 2.88
C TYR A 50 29.25 2.55 3.69
N TRP A 51 30.52 2.12 3.71
CA TRP A 51 30.95 0.86 4.28
C TRP A 51 31.84 1.12 5.49
N TYR A 52 31.33 0.77 6.64
CA TYR A 52 32.21 0.67 7.81
C TYR A 52 33.24 -0.45 7.55
N ALA A 53 34.47 -0.05 7.31
CA ALA A 53 35.62 -0.93 7.00
C ALA A 53 36.02 -1.87 8.18
N GLY A 54 35.14 -2.16 9.11
CA GLY A 54 35.48 -2.82 10.35
C GLY A 54 34.89 -4.21 10.60
N ASP A 55 33.83 -4.63 9.86
CA ASP A 55 33.15 -5.90 10.18
C ASP A 55 32.53 -6.52 8.93
N ARG A 56 33.29 -7.47 8.33
CA ARG A 56 32.94 -8.22 7.12
C ARG A 56 31.57 -8.91 7.25
N ASP A 57 31.37 -9.64 8.35
CA ASP A 57 30.16 -10.44 8.57
C ASP A 57 28.94 -9.54 8.82
N LYS A 58 29.12 -8.44 9.51
CA LYS A 58 28.08 -7.47 9.75
C LYS A 58 27.61 -6.78 8.46
N ASN A 59 28.54 -6.50 7.55
CA ASN A 59 28.20 -5.94 6.24
C ASN A 59 27.46 -6.94 5.36
N LYS A 60 27.92 -8.21 5.32
CA LYS A 60 27.19 -9.29 4.64
C LYS A 60 25.77 -9.44 5.16
N CYS A 61 25.60 -9.45 6.49
CA CYS A 61 24.27 -9.55 7.12
C CYS A 61 23.36 -8.37 6.75
N LYS A 62 23.88 -7.13 6.79
CA LYS A 62 23.09 -5.95 6.43
C LYS A 62 22.62 -5.97 4.98
N LEU A 63 23.52 -6.35 4.06
CA LEU A 63 23.17 -6.42 2.65
C LEU A 63 22.19 -7.55 2.35
N ALA A 64 22.36 -8.71 2.97
CA ALA A 64 21.40 -9.80 2.85
C ALA A 64 19.99 -9.36 3.30
N LYS A 65 19.89 -8.70 4.45
CA LYS A 65 18.60 -8.14 4.95
C LYS A 65 18.02 -7.11 4.01
N SER A 66 18.85 -6.21 3.46
CA SER A 66 18.38 -5.22 2.49
C SER A 66 17.88 -5.88 1.21
N LEU A 67 18.56 -6.91 0.71
CA LEU A 67 18.13 -7.69 -0.44
C LEU A 67 16.80 -8.41 -0.16
N ASP A 68 16.68 -9.06 0.99
CA ASP A 68 15.44 -9.74 1.38
C ASP A 68 14.28 -8.76 1.45
N ARG A 69 14.48 -7.58 2.04
CA ARG A 69 13.49 -6.50 2.06
C ARG A 69 13.03 -6.12 0.64
N GLN A 70 13.95 -5.96 -0.30
CA GLN A 70 13.59 -5.65 -1.69
C GLN A 70 12.82 -6.79 -2.37
N CYS A 71 13.16 -8.04 -2.07
CA CYS A 71 12.41 -9.20 -2.57
C CYS A 71 10.97 -9.22 -2.05
N TRP A 72 10.76 -8.96 -0.75
CA TRP A 72 9.43 -8.83 -0.17
C TRP A 72 8.61 -7.70 -0.83
N LEU A 73 9.18 -6.51 -0.97
CA LEU A 73 8.53 -5.38 -1.65
C LEU A 73 8.19 -5.70 -3.12
N SER A 74 9.10 -6.40 -3.82
CA SER A 74 8.86 -6.83 -5.20
C SER A 74 7.71 -7.83 -5.30
N LEU A 75 7.63 -8.81 -4.40
CA LEU A 75 6.53 -9.79 -4.35
C LEU A 75 5.18 -9.09 -4.16
N ILE A 76 5.09 -8.17 -3.20
CA ILE A 76 3.88 -7.41 -2.90
C ILE A 76 3.41 -6.62 -4.11
N LYS A 77 4.34 -5.88 -4.73
CA LYS A 77 4.05 -5.06 -5.91
C LYS A 77 3.54 -5.90 -7.07
N ARG A 78 4.16 -7.06 -7.31
CA ARG A 78 3.82 -7.94 -8.45
C ARG A 78 2.53 -8.72 -8.23
N THR A 79 2.24 -9.09 -6.99
CA THR A 79 1.01 -9.85 -6.65
C THR A 79 -0.21 -8.97 -6.45
N LYS A 80 -0.03 -7.64 -6.51
CA LYS A 80 -1.11 -6.65 -6.32
C LYS A 80 -1.85 -6.79 -4.98
N LEU A 81 -1.23 -7.44 -3.99
CA LEU A 81 -1.81 -7.61 -2.66
C LEU A 81 -2.11 -6.27 -1.98
N ALA A 82 -1.25 -5.28 -2.21
CA ALA A 82 -1.45 -3.94 -1.67
C ALA A 82 -2.69 -3.22 -2.23
N ALA A 83 -3.23 -3.66 -3.38
CA ALA A 83 -4.38 -3.02 -4.01
C ALA A 83 -5.67 -3.13 -3.18
N VAL A 84 -5.77 -4.15 -2.32
CA VAL A 84 -6.95 -4.38 -1.47
C VAL A 84 -6.81 -3.79 -0.06
N LEU A 85 -5.67 -3.16 0.25
CA LEU A 85 -5.37 -2.53 1.53
C LEU A 85 -5.70 -1.04 1.46
N ASN A 86 -6.26 -0.48 2.54
CA ASN A 86 -6.29 0.97 2.70
C ASN A 86 -4.89 1.48 3.09
N THR A 87 -4.67 2.80 3.03
CA THR A 87 -3.38 3.44 3.33
C THR A 87 -2.84 2.98 4.68
N LYS A 88 -3.65 2.97 5.73
CA LYS A 88 -3.25 2.57 7.08
C LYS A 88 -2.82 1.09 7.18
N GLN A 89 -3.53 0.21 6.50
CA GLN A 89 -3.17 -1.22 6.43
C GLN A 89 -1.88 -1.41 5.64
N ALA A 90 -1.69 -0.65 4.55
CA ALA A 90 -0.49 -0.67 3.74
C ALA A 90 0.73 -0.20 4.56
N ASP A 91 0.62 0.90 5.30
CA ASP A 91 1.69 1.42 6.16
C ASP A 91 2.12 0.40 7.21
N LYS A 92 1.16 -0.22 7.89
CA LYS A 92 1.42 -1.30 8.84
C LYS A 92 2.17 -2.46 8.19
N PHE A 93 1.73 -2.85 7.02
CA PHE A 93 2.34 -3.94 6.28
C PHE A 93 3.78 -3.60 5.84
N TYR A 94 4.04 -2.39 5.30
CA TYR A 94 5.39 -1.96 4.94
C TYR A 94 6.32 -1.88 6.16
N ALA A 95 5.81 -1.48 7.34
CA ALA A 95 6.57 -1.52 8.58
C ALA A 95 6.93 -2.96 9.03
N GLU A 96 6.05 -3.93 8.79
CA GLU A 96 6.33 -5.35 9.06
C GLU A 96 7.42 -5.91 8.12
N VAL A 97 7.49 -5.44 6.86
CA VAL A 97 8.53 -5.86 5.90
C VAL A 97 9.95 -5.50 6.35
N ASP A 98 10.12 -4.44 7.13
CA ASP A 98 11.43 -4.04 7.66
C ASP A 98 11.99 -5.08 8.66
N ASN A 99 11.11 -5.89 9.26
CA ASN A 99 11.44 -6.97 10.19
C ASN A 99 11.08 -8.36 9.64
N ALA A 100 10.84 -8.47 8.33
CA ALA A 100 10.45 -9.72 7.71
C ALA A 100 11.54 -10.80 7.82
N PRO A 101 11.17 -12.08 7.84
CA PRO A 101 12.13 -13.18 7.83
C PRO A 101 12.93 -13.19 6.53
N GLU A 102 14.00 -13.99 6.50
CA GLU A 102 14.77 -14.26 5.28
C GLU A 102 13.80 -14.65 4.13
N PHE A 103 14.02 -14.04 2.95
CA PHE A 103 13.20 -14.31 1.78
C PHE A 103 13.56 -15.66 1.17
N THR A 104 12.88 -16.70 1.62
CA THR A 104 12.96 -18.07 1.10
C THR A 104 11.65 -18.43 0.40
N ARG A 105 11.65 -19.55 -0.34
CA ARG A 105 10.42 -20.04 -0.96
C ARG A 105 9.33 -20.32 0.08
N ASP A 106 9.71 -20.96 1.18
CA ASP A 106 8.75 -21.38 2.22
C ASP A 106 8.19 -20.19 2.97
N SER A 107 9.05 -19.22 3.39
CA SER A 107 8.60 -18.00 4.04
C SER A 107 7.73 -17.15 3.13
N ALA A 108 8.11 -17.02 1.86
CA ALA A 108 7.33 -16.26 0.87
C ALA A 108 5.98 -16.92 0.58
N MET A 109 5.94 -18.23 0.40
CA MET A 109 4.69 -18.98 0.19
C MET A 109 3.77 -18.90 1.40
N ALA A 110 4.29 -19.15 2.61
CA ALA A 110 3.50 -19.11 3.84
C ALA A 110 2.87 -17.72 4.07
N THR A 111 3.68 -16.67 3.94
CA THR A 111 3.22 -15.28 4.09
C THR A 111 2.20 -14.92 3.02
N PHE A 112 2.46 -15.26 1.75
CA PHE A 112 1.53 -14.99 0.67
C PHE A 112 0.19 -15.70 0.87
N MET A 113 0.20 -16.97 1.25
CA MET A 113 -1.02 -17.75 1.49
C MET A 113 -1.83 -17.20 2.66
N ASP A 114 -1.19 -16.78 3.75
CA ASP A 114 -1.86 -16.15 4.89
C ASP A 114 -2.53 -14.83 4.46
N TRP A 115 -1.81 -13.97 3.76
CA TRP A 115 -2.34 -12.70 3.24
C TRP A 115 -3.46 -12.90 2.23
N PHE A 116 -3.29 -13.88 1.33
CA PHE A 116 -4.30 -14.22 0.34
C PHE A 116 -5.58 -14.75 0.99
N ALA A 117 -5.46 -15.57 2.03
CA ALA A 117 -6.60 -16.07 2.80
C ALA A 117 -7.36 -14.93 3.52
N LYS A 118 -6.64 -13.93 4.01
CA LYS A 118 -7.19 -12.79 4.75
C LYS A 118 -7.68 -11.63 3.84
N ARG A 119 -7.40 -11.66 2.53
CA ARG A 119 -7.64 -10.51 1.64
C ARG A 119 -9.08 -10.00 1.64
N GLU A 120 -10.07 -10.90 1.69
CA GLU A 120 -11.47 -10.50 1.72
C GLU A 120 -11.84 -9.86 3.05
N GLN A 121 -11.31 -10.40 4.14
CA GLN A 121 -11.50 -9.84 5.47
C GLN A 121 -10.82 -8.47 5.59
N ASN A 122 -9.56 -8.35 5.13
CA ASN A 122 -8.82 -7.09 5.12
C ASN A 122 -9.51 -6.02 4.29
N PHE A 123 -10.06 -6.40 3.13
CA PHE A 123 -10.84 -5.49 2.29
C PHE A 123 -12.07 -4.95 3.02
N LYS A 124 -12.87 -5.83 3.65
CA LYS A 124 -14.07 -5.44 4.40
C LYS A 124 -13.73 -4.59 5.61
N GLU A 125 -12.70 -4.97 6.35
CA GLU A 125 -12.20 -4.21 7.50
C GLU A 125 -11.74 -2.81 7.10
N GLY A 126 -10.91 -2.71 6.07
CA GLY A 126 -10.42 -1.43 5.57
C GLY A 126 -11.54 -0.51 5.05
N LEU A 127 -12.56 -1.08 4.38
CA LEU A 127 -13.74 -0.35 3.96
C LEU A 127 -14.53 0.20 5.17
N VAL A 128 -14.76 -0.64 6.18
CA VAL A 128 -15.45 -0.24 7.42
C VAL A 128 -14.66 0.84 8.17
N ASP A 129 -13.33 0.71 8.26
CA ASP A 129 -12.46 1.69 8.92
C ASP A 129 -12.50 3.04 8.22
N LEU A 130 -12.51 3.04 6.88
CA LEU A 130 -12.69 4.27 6.11
C LEU A 130 -14.00 4.98 6.52
N PHE A 131 -15.13 4.29 6.51
CA PHE A 131 -16.42 4.89 6.84
C PHE A 131 -16.55 5.27 8.33
N LYS A 132 -15.94 4.51 9.24
CA LYS A 132 -15.84 4.90 10.67
C LYS A 132 -15.06 6.21 10.83
N SER A 133 -13.98 6.40 10.07
CA SER A 133 -13.18 7.63 10.13
C SER A 133 -13.96 8.87 9.69
N LEU A 134 -14.97 8.68 8.86
CA LEU A 134 -15.88 9.76 8.39
C LEU A 134 -17.02 10.04 9.38
N SER A 135 -17.44 9.07 10.20
CA SER A 135 -18.57 9.18 11.11
C SER A 135 -18.32 10.09 12.32
N GLY A 136 -17.05 10.25 12.74
CA GLY A 136 -16.68 11.09 13.88
C GLY A 136 -16.93 12.59 13.70
N ASN A 137 -17.10 13.06 12.48
CA ASN A 137 -17.26 14.49 12.16
C ASN A 137 -18.69 14.94 11.86
N TYR A 138 -19.63 14.00 11.67
CA TYR A 138 -21.03 14.34 11.34
C TYR A 138 -22.02 13.36 11.96
N LYS A 139 -23.05 13.89 12.65
CA LYS A 139 -24.18 13.12 13.22
C LYS A 139 -24.99 12.32 12.17
N SER A 140 -24.73 12.55 10.88
CA SER A 140 -25.46 11.89 9.79
C SER A 140 -24.77 10.61 9.26
N HIS A 141 -23.56 10.26 9.73
CA HIS A 141 -22.87 9.05 9.34
C HIS A 141 -23.16 7.94 10.35
N ASP A 142 -23.84 6.89 9.90
CA ASP A 142 -24.04 5.66 10.63
C ASP A 142 -22.90 4.71 10.31
N ALA A 143 -22.17 4.20 11.32
CA ALA A 143 -21.08 3.25 11.13
C ALA A 143 -21.52 1.92 10.50
N PHE A 144 -22.83 1.61 10.59
CA PHE A 144 -23.42 0.36 10.10
C PHE A 144 -24.09 0.50 8.72
N LYS A 145 -24.32 1.73 8.25
CA LYS A 145 -24.98 1.98 6.96
C LYS A 145 -24.56 3.30 6.35
N VAL A 146 -23.95 3.22 5.17
CA VAL A 146 -23.59 4.39 4.38
C VAL A 146 -24.83 4.95 3.68
N LYS A 147 -25.00 6.28 3.73
CA LYS A 147 -26.04 7.00 3.02
C LYS A 147 -25.60 7.39 1.62
N LYS A 148 -26.56 7.79 0.77
CA LYS A 148 -26.30 8.19 -0.62
C LYS A 148 -25.27 9.33 -0.74
N ARG A 149 -25.11 10.18 0.27
CA ARG A 149 -24.15 11.28 0.31
C ARG A 149 -23.14 11.08 1.44
N ILE A 150 -21.86 11.10 1.09
CA ILE A 150 -20.72 11.11 1.99
C ILE A 150 -20.14 12.52 2.01
N ILE A 151 -19.72 13.00 3.18
CA ILE A 151 -19.06 14.29 3.32
C ILE A 151 -17.67 14.07 3.91
N MET A 152 -16.66 14.57 3.21
CA MET A 152 -15.29 14.66 3.70
C MET A 152 -14.98 16.13 3.98
N SER A 153 -14.65 16.47 5.23
CA SER A 153 -14.49 17.86 5.65
C SER A 153 -13.05 18.29 5.69
N GLY A 154 -12.79 19.56 5.35
CA GLY A 154 -11.49 20.20 5.54
C GLY A 154 -10.35 19.55 4.76
N ILE A 155 -10.65 18.89 3.65
CA ILE A 155 -9.67 18.16 2.85
C ILE A 155 -8.99 19.03 1.80
N PHE A 156 -9.51 20.22 1.55
CA PHE A 156 -8.91 21.22 0.66
C PHE A 156 -8.58 22.49 1.40
N SER A 157 -7.51 23.16 0.98
CA SER A 157 -7.13 24.51 1.34
C SER A 157 -7.03 25.32 0.04
N GLY A 158 -8.01 26.17 -0.21
CA GLY A 158 -8.16 26.85 -1.50
C GLY A 158 -8.40 25.83 -2.63
N LYS A 159 -7.54 25.86 -3.66
CA LYS A 159 -7.62 24.97 -4.83
C LYS A 159 -6.71 23.74 -4.75
N SER A 160 -6.18 23.41 -3.58
CA SER A 160 -5.22 22.31 -3.40
C SER A 160 -5.66 21.39 -2.26
N TRP A 161 -5.19 20.13 -2.29
CA TRP A 161 -5.33 19.24 -1.16
C TRP A 161 -4.69 19.86 0.09
N SER A 162 -5.35 19.76 1.23
CA SER A 162 -4.81 20.27 2.49
C SER A 162 -3.63 19.43 2.94
N TYR A 163 -2.48 20.07 3.17
CA TYR A 163 -1.28 19.40 3.68
C TYR A 163 -1.48 18.80 5.09
N TYR A 164 -2.34 19.44 5.91
CA TYR A 164 -2.56 19.05 7.30
C TYR A 164 -3.67 18.00 7.50
N SER A 165 -4.27 17.53 6.43
CA SER A 165 -5.33 16.53 6.51
C SER A 165 -4.95 15.29 5.69
N SER A 166 -5.33 14.11 6.18
CA SER A 166 -5.28 12.86 5.40
C SER A 166 -6.41 12.76 4.35
N GLY A 167 -6.93 13.90 3.90
CA GLY A 167 -8.11 13.97 3.02
C GLY A 167 -7.88 13.34 1.67
N GLN A 168 -6.73 13.62 1.04
CA GLN A 168 -6.36 13.00 -0.23
C GLN A 168 -6.24 11.49 -0.11
N GLU A 169 -5.58 10.99 0.94
CA GLU A 169 -5.41 9.55 1.18
C GLU A 169 -6.74 8.85 1.40
N ARG A 170 -7.62 9.42 2.22
CA ARG A 170 -8.97 8.89 2.44
C ARG A 170 -9.81 8.88 1.18
N PHE A 171 -9.71 9.91 0.34
CA PHE A 171 -10.40 9.96 -0.93
C PHE A 171 -9.83 8.92 -1.90
N LYS A 172 -8.50 8.76 -1.95
CA LYS A 172 -7.83 7.72 -2.73
C LYS A 172 -8.24 6.31 -2.27
N ASP A 173 -8.29 6.07 -0.97
CA ASP A 173 -8.79 4.81 -0.41
C ASP A 173 -10.23 4.54 -0.85
N PHE A 174 -11.12 5.53 -0.75
CA PHE A 174 -12.50 5.43 -1.25
C PHE A 174 -12.55 5.06 -2.74
N CYS A 175 -11.74 5.71 -3.57
CA CYS A 175 -11.68 5.44 -5.02
C CYS A 175 -11.21 4.01 -5.31
N ASN A 176 -10.20 3.52 -4.58
CA ASN A 176 -9.72 2.14 -4.71
C ASN A 176 -10.83 1.13 -4.37
N TYR A 177 -11.59 1.37 -3.29
CA TYR A 177 -12.74 0.51 -2.96
C TYR A 177 -13.83 0.58 -4.02
N ALA A 178 -14.13 1.75 -4.56
CA ALA A 178 -15.10 1.89 -5.63
C ALA A 178 -14.68 1.13 -6.90
N PHE A 179 -13.40 1.20 -7.29
CA PHE A 179 -12.86 0.42 -8.40
C PHE A 179 -13.03 -1.08 -8.16
N ILE A 180 -12.60 -1.60 -7.02
CA ILE A 180 -12.70 -3.04 -6.71
C ILE A 180 -14.17 -3.50 -6.72
N LEU A 181 -15.07 -2.74 -6.11
CA LEU A 181 -16.50 -3.06 -6.09
C LEU A 181 -17.13 -2.99 -7.48
N ASN A 182 -16.59 -2.19 -8.40
CA ASN A 182 -16.99 -2.17 -9.80
C ASN A 182 -16.27 -3.22 -10.68
N GLY A 183 -15.40 -4.06 -10.07
CA GLY A 183 -14.68 -5.12 -10.76
C GLY A 183 -13.43 -4.63 -11.49
N VAL A 184 -12.96 -3.41 -11.19
CA VAL A 184 -11.75 -2.82 -11.76
C VAL A 184 -10.59 -3.01 -10.79
N ASP A 185 -9.44 -3.44 -11.30
CA ASP A 185 -8.20 -3.50 -10.52
C ASP A 185 -7.58 -2.09 -10.41
N PRO A 186 -7.50 -1.49 -9.21
CA PRO A 186 -6.98 -0.13 -9.05
C PRO A 186 -5.54 0.04 -9.57
N THR A 187 -4.73 -1.03 -9.54
CA THR A 187 -3.34 -0.99 -10.01
C THR A 187 -3.21 -0.96 -11.53
N SER A 188 -4.28 -1.31 -12.25
CA SER A 188 -4.34 -1.26 -13.71
C SER A 188 -4.81 0.11 -14.24
N VAL A 189 -5.30 0.98 -13.34
CA VAL A 189 -5.78 2.31 -13.71
C VAL A 189 -4.59 3.24 -13.90
N SER A 190 -4.43 3.79 -15.09
CA SER A 190 -3.36 4.73 -15.41
C SER A 190 -3.49 6.03 -14.58
N SER A 191 -2.38 6.71 -14.34
CA SER A 191 -2.33 7.90 -13.46
C SER A 191 -3.26 9.03 -13.92
N ASP A 192 -3.42 9.21 -15.22
CA ASP A 192 -4.33 10.21 -15.81
C ASP A 192 -5.84 9.91 -15.55
N LYS A 193 -6.15 8.69 -15.14
CA LYS A 193 -7.51 8.23 -14.80
C LYS A 193 -7.74 8.05 -13.29
N GLN A 194 -6.74 8.37 -12.47
CA GLN A 194 -6.89 8.31 -11.01
C GLN A 194 -7.76 9.48 -10.51
N PRO A 195 -8.87 9.22 -9.81
CA PRO A 195 -9.82 10.27 -9.44
C PRO A 195 -9.23 11.37 -8.55
N ASP A 196 -8.31 11.03 -7.65
CA ASP A 196 -7.65 12.01 -6.78
C ASP A 196 -6.78 12.99 -7.57
N LEU A 197 -6.10 12.52 -8.62
CA LEU A 197 -5.32 13.37 -9.53
C LEU A 197 -6.23 14.22 -10.41
N ILE A 198 -7.32 13.64 -10.96
CA ILE A 198 -8.32 14.37 -11.77
C ILE A 198 -8.95 15.49 -10.95
N VAL A 199 -9.35 15.21 -9.71
CA VAL A 199 -9.96 16.22 -8.82
C VAL A 199 -8.94 17.30 -8.49
N GLY A 200 -7.71 16.95 -8.10
CA GLY A 200 -6.67 17.93 -7.79
C GLY A 200 -6.34 18.86 -8.95
N GLN A 201 -6.15 18.32 -10.15
CA GLN A 201 -5.90 19.10 -11.36
C GLN A 201 -7.12 19.95 -11.77
N GLY A 202 -8.32 19.37 -11.70
CA GLY A 202 -9.54 20.06 -12.07
C GLY A 202 -9.85 21.25 -11.17
N LEU A 203 -9.60 21.14 -9.86
CA LEU A 203 -9.74 22.27 -8.92
C LEU A 203 -8.78 23.42 -9.24
N PHE A 204 -7.54 23.10 -9.61
CA PHE A 204 -6.58 24.12 -10.06
C PHE A 204 -7.11 24.88 -11.29
N LEU A 205 -7.81 24.18 -12.19
CA LEU A 205 -8.43 24.74 -13.38
C LEU A 205 -9.81 25.38 -13.11
N GLY A 206 -10.26 25.43 -11.85
CA GLY A 206 -11.53 26.05 -11.46
C GLY A 206 -12.76 25.18 -11.62
N LYS A 207 -12.59 23.85 -11.76
CA LYS A 207 -13.70 22.88 -11.74
C LYS A 207 -14.00 22.48 -10.30
N ASP A 208 -15.27 22.34 -9.97
CA ASP A 208 -15.77 21.94 -8.63
C ASP A 208 -16.63 20.67 -8.65
N GLU A 209 -16.97 20.15 -9.83
CA GLU A 209 -17.76 18.94 -10.01
C GLU A 209 -17.08 17.93 -10.92
N PHE A 210 -17.12 16.64 -10.51
CA PHE A 210 -16.48 15.53 -11.19
C PHE A 210 -17.38 14.30 -11.16
N ILE A 211 -17.50 13.61 -12.30
CA ILE A 211 -18.33 12.41 -12.46
C ILE A 211 -17.42 11.22 -12.73
N PHE A 212 -17.61 10.15 -11.95
CA PHE A 212 -16.91 8.89 -12.06
C PHE A 212 -17.90 7.73 -12.16
N ASP A 213 -17.42 6.52 -12.46
CA ASP A 213 -18.27 5.34 -12.52
C ASP A 213 -18.83 4.98 -11.13
N GLY A 214 -20.13 5.14 -10.98
CA GLY A 214 -20.88 4.86 -9.75
C GLY A 214 -20.90 5.96 -8.70
N TYR A 215 -20.24 7.12 -8.92
CA TYR A 215 -20.31 8.26 -8.00
C TYR A 215 -19.97 9.60 -8.63
N ARG A 216 -20.46 10.67 -7.99
CA ARG A 216 -20.19 12.06 -8.34
C ARG A 216 -19.55 12.78 -7.16
N VAL A 217 -18.58 13.63 -7.43
CA VAL A 217 -17.86 14.44 -6.45
C VAL A 217 -18.17 15.92 -6.68
N VAL A 218 -18.47 16.65 -5.61
CA VAL A 218 -18.59 18.11 -5.62
C VAL A 218 -17.71 18.68 -4.52
N VAL A 219 -16.87 19.65 -4.87
CA VAL A 219 -15.97 20.34 -3.94
C VAL A 219 -16.54 21.71 -3.63
N PHE A 220 -16.50 22.10 -2.36
CA PHE A 220 -17.05 23.37 -1.87
C PHE A 220 -15.94 24.32 -1.43
N LEU A 221 -16.19 25.62 -1.51
CA LEU A 221 -15.24 26.67 -1.14
C LEU A 221 -14.75 26.60 0.32
N ASN A 222 -15.53 25.98 1.21
CA ASN A 222 -15.15 25.76 2.60
C ASN A 222 -14.16 24.58 2.80
N GLY A 223 -13.63 24.01 1.72
CA GLY A 223 -12.68 22.90 1.75
C GLY A 223 -13.33 21.52 1.95
N ASN A 224 -14.64 21.41 1.91
CA ASN A 224 -15.35 20.15 2.01
C ASN A 224 -15.55 19.50 0.63
N MET A 225 -15.59 18.17 0.61
CA MET A 225 -15.97 17.37 -0.55
C MET A 225 -17.24 16.58 -0.23
N HIS A 226 -18.22 16.63 -1.12
CA HIS A 226 -19.38 15.75 -1.07
C HIS A 226 -19.27 14.70 -2.18
N ILE A 227 -19.47 13.44 -1.81
CA ILE A 227 -19.50 12.31 -2.72
C ILE A 227 -20.93 11.77 -2.75
N TRP A 228 -21.54 11.78 -3.91
CA TRP A 228 -22.87 11.23 -4.15
C TRP A 228 -22.74 9.87 -4.80
N LEU A 229 -23.21 8.81 -4.12
CA LEU A 229 -23.16 7.43 -4.60
C LEU A 229 -24.36 7.10 -5.49
N GLU A 230 -24.14 6.40 -6.58
CA GLU A 230 -25.20 5.73 -7.32
C GLU A 230 -25.69 4.50 -6.55
N GLU A 231 -26.93 4.12 -6.76
CA GLU A 231 -27.59 3.06 -6.01
C GLU A 231 -26.85 1.71 -6.08
N LYS A 232 -26.33 1.38 -7.24
CA LYS A 232 -25.57 0.13 -7.44
C LYS A 232 -24.32 0.05 -6.57
N LEU A 233 -23.52 1.11 -6.53
CA LEU A 233 -22.30 1.17 -5.72
C LEU A 233 -22.65 1.25 -4.23
N LEU A 234 -23.64 2.06 -3.86
CA LEU A 234 -24.14 2.19 -2.49
C LEU A 234 -24.58 0.83 -1.91
N ASN A 235 -25.33 0.04 -2.69
CA ASN A 235 -25.79 -1.29 -2.26
C ASN A 235 -24.61 -2.24 -2.04
N LYS A 236 -23.61 -2.24 -2.93
CA LYS A 236 -22.38 -3.05 -2.75
C LYS A 236 -21.60 -2.66 -1.50
N ILE A 237 -21.42 -1.37 -1.23
CA ILE A 237 -20.76 -0.86 -0.02
C ILE A 237 -21.52 -1.34 1.22
N ASN A 238 -22.83 -1.12 1.29
CA ASN A 238 -23.64 -1.51 2.43
C ASN A 238 -23.70 -3.02 2.63
N GLN A 239 -23.68 -3.82 1.57
CA GLN A 239 -23.57 -5.28 1.67
C GLN A 239 -22.23 -5.69 2.30
N CYS A 240 -21.10 -5.11 1.87
CA CYS A 240 -19.78 -5.40 2.44
C CYS A 240 -19.72 -5.05 3.95
N ILE A 241 -20.31 -3.92 4.34
CA ILE A 241 -20.38 -3.49 5.76
C ILE A 241 -21.23 -4.47 6.56
N SER A 242 -22.40 -4.86 6.04
CA SER A 242 -23.30 -5.84 6.68
C SER A 242 -22.62 -7.20 6.85
N ASP A 243 -21.92 -7.68 5.83
CA ASP A 243 -21.17 -8.94 5.86
C ASP A 243 -20.03 -8.92 6.89
N TYR A 244 -19.36 -7.78 7.05
CA TYR A 244 -18.30 -7.62 8.05
C TYR A 244 -18.86 -7.77 9.46
N TYR A 245 -19.93 -7.04 9.80
CA TYR A 245 -20.53 -7.09 11.13
C TYR A 245 -21.24 -8.41 11.41
N GLY A 246 -21.91 -8.99 10.42
CA GLY A 246 -22.55 -10.31 10.57
C GLY A 246 -21.57 -11.41 10.94
N LYS A 247 -20.36 -11.41 10.36
CA LYS A 247 -19.29 -12.35 10.71
C LYS A 247 -18.66 -12.08 12.09
N THR A 248 -18.62 -10.81 12.52
CA THR A 248 -18.06 -10.44 13.83
C THR A 248 -18.96 -10.91 14.95
N ILE A 249 -20.27 -10.69 14.84
CA ILE A 249 -21.25 -11.16 15.84
C ILE A 249 -21.28 -12.69 15.95
N ALA A 250 -21.10 -13.42 14.83
CA ALA A 250 -21.10 -14.89 14.84
C ALA A 250 -19.83 -15.51 15.45
N LYS A 251 -18.74 -14.75 15.64
CA LYS A 251 -17.50 -15.24 16.30
C LYS A 251 -17.50 -15.07 17.82
N ASP A 252 -18.38 -14.21 18.33
CA ASP A 252 -18.50 -13.92 19.77
C ASP A 252 -19.52 -14.82 20.48
N HIS A 253 -20.03 -15.84 19.79
CA HIS A 253 -20.88 -16.94 20.28
C HIS A 253 -20.23 -18.28 20.03
#